data_c0d7fd58244c0115042555a7f6c80e8e
#
_entry.id   c0d7fd58244c0115042555a7f6c80e8e
#
_cell.length_a   1.000
_cell.length_b   1.000
_cell.length_c   1.000
_cell.angle_alpha   90.00
_cell.angle_beta   90.00
_cell.angle_gamma   90.00
#
_symmetry.space_group_name_H-M   'P 1'
#
loop_
_entity.id
_entity.type
_entity.pdbx_description
1 polymer ?
#
loop_
_entity_poly.entity_id
_entity_poly.type
_entity_poly.pdbx_seq_one_letter_code
_entity_poly.pdbx_strand_id
1 'polypeptide(L)'
;MYRRGLMGRPLHHAALCVRDFAVSLRFYRDGLGLDVMMDHTFDGDWPTLFEARSGTLRSVFLGDPAMLDAGVVELVAFAGGVESGPPPGAPATGFFLLSFFVAVDDTLARLRALDVGGTPRRIEQRGPAGPVAMATVRDPDGVLVELIEAGRAHR
;
A
#
# COMPACT_ATOMS: atom_id res chain seq x y z
N MET A 1 -14.21 33.65 6.47
CA MET A 1 -13.17 32.65 6.79
C MET A 1 -13.86 31.31 7.03
N TYR A 2 -13.87 30.46 6.04
CA TYR A 2 -14.44 29.12 6.16
C TYR A 2 -13.60 28.29 7.14
N ARG A 3 -14.20 27.84 8.24
CA ARG A 3 -13.58 26.86 9.11
C ARG A 3 -13.49 25.55 8.34
N ARG A 4 -12.29 25.16 7.89
CA ARG A 4 -12.00 23.84 7.28
C ARG A 4 -12.30 22.65 8.23
N GLY A 5 -12.79 22.90 9.43
CA GLY A 5 -12.94 21.88 10.47
C GLY A 5 -14.07 20.87 10.30
N LEU A 6 -14.97 21.05 9.32
CA LEU A 6 -16.08 20.14 9.05
C LEU A 6 -16.02 19.51 7.65
N MET A 7 -15.04 19.88 6.84
CA MET A 7 -14.82 19.28 5.53
C MET A 7 -13.86 18.09 5.65
N GLY A 8 -14.02 17.11 4.78
CA GLY A 8 -13.16 15.93 4.76
C GLY A 8 -11.68 16.29 4.71
N ARG A 9 -10.87 15.55 5.46
CA ARG A 9 -9.40 15.65 5.42
C ARG A 9 -8.86 14.81 4.26
N PRO A 10 -7.55 14.92 3.92
CA PRO A 10 -6.92 13.99 3.00
C PRO A 10 -7.11 12.54 3.40
N LEU A 11 -7.07 11.62 2.44
CA LEU A 11 -7.13 10.19 2.68
C LEU A 11 -6.11 9.80 3.76
N HIS A 12 -6.57 9.19 4.85
CA HIS A 12 -5.70 8.78 5.95
C HIS A 12 -4.96 7.49 5.57
N HIS A 13 -5.68 6.44 5.21
CA HIS A 13 -5.11 5.15 4.89
C HIS A 13 -5.90 4.42 3.81
N ALA A 14 -5.22 3.51 3.13
CA ALA A 14 -5.80 2.45 2.33
C ALA A 14 -5.58 1.12 3.06
N ALA A 15 -6.64 0.33 3.24
CA ALA A 15 -6.58 -0.94 3.92
C ALA A 15 -6.57 -2.11 2.93
N LEU A 16 -5.67 -3.05 3.16
CA LEU A 16 -5.48 -4.24 2.36
C LEU A 16 -5.64 -5.49 3.22
N CYS A 17 -6.54 -6.39 2.83
CA CYS A 17 -6.60 -7.71 3.46
C CYS A 17 -5.42 -8.56 2.99
N VAL A 18 -4.63 -9.09 3.92
CA VAL A 18 -3.43 -9.86 3.63
C VAL A 18 -3.58 -11.31 4.11
N ARG A 19 -2.96 -12.23 3.38
CA ARG A 19 -2.92 -13.65 3.75
C ARG A 19 -1.81 -13.96 4.74
N ASP A 20 -0.68 -13.27 4.61
CA ASP A 20 0.52 -13.52 5.41
C ASP A 20 1.22 -12.20 5.72
N PHE A 21 1.15 -11.76 6.99
CA PHE A 21 1.79 -10.52 7.42
C PHE A 21 3.30 -10.51 7.22
N ALA A 22 3.98 -11.64 7.42
CA ALA A 22 5.43 -11.68 7.28
C ALA A 22 5.86 -11.37 5.83
N VAL A 23 5.16 -11.91 4.85
CA VAL A 23 5.44 -11.67 3.42
C VAL A 23 5.04 -10.24 3.04
N SER A 24 3.90 -9.76 3.48
CA SER A 24 3.44 -8.39 3.19
C SER A 24 4.33 -7.34 3.85
N LEU A 25 4.81 -7.56 5.07
CA LEU A 25 5.77 -6.67 5.73
C LEU A 25 7.12 -6.67 5.00
N ARG A 26 7.55 -7.80 4.45
CA ARG A 26 8.76 -7.85 3.62
C ARG A 26 8.62 -6.97 2.38
N PHE A 27 7.44 -6.91 1.79
CA PHE A 27 7.16 -6.04 0.65
C PHE A 27 7.08 -4.56 1.06
N TYR A 28 6.20 -4.20 1.99
CA TYR A 28 5.91 -2.80 2.31
C TYR A 28 6.96 -2.16 3.23
N ARG A 29 7.43 -2.87 4.25
CA ARG A 29 8.45 -2.36 5.17
C ARG A 29 9.84 -2.46 4.58
N ASP A 30 10.26 -3.67 4.21
CA ASP A 30 11.65 -3.92 3.80
C ASP A 30 11.89 -3.52 2.35
N GLY A 31 10.92 -3.73 1.47
CA GLY A 31 11.00 -3.40 0.04
C GLY A 31 10.74 -1.93 -0.27
N LEU A 32 9.62 -1.39 0.17
CA LEU A 32 9.25 0.01 -0.08
C LEU A 32 9.84 0.98 0.94
N GLY A 33 10.29 0.51 2.11
CA GLY A 33 10.91 1.34 3.13
C GLY A 33 9.91 2.06 4.04
N LEU A 34 8.68 1.57 4.15
CA LEU A 34 7.70 2.13 5.09
C LEU A 34 7.99 1.65 6.51
N ASP A 35 7.75 2.51 7.49
CA ASP A 35 7.87 2.16 8.90
C ASP A 35 6.56 1.61 9.46
N VAL A 36 6.65 0.61 10.34
CA VAL A 36 5.51 0.14 11.12
C VAL A 36 5.21 1.18 12.20
N MET A 37 4.03 1.76 12.14
CA MET A 37 3.59 2.80 13.08
C MET A 37 2.65 2.26 14.16
N MET A 38 1.93 1.18 13.87
CA MET A 38 1.03 0.50 14.80
C MET A 38 0.87 -0.95 14.37
N ASP A 39 0.81 -1.85 15.33
CA ASP A 39 0.47 -3.26 15.15
C ASP A 39 -0.38 -3.70 16.33
N HIS A 40 -1.67 -3.92 16.12
CA HIS A 40 -2.59 -4.24 17.19
C HIS A 40 -3.73 -5.14 16.70
N THR A 41 -4.22 -5.97 17.60
CA THR A 41 -5.42 -6.80 17.38
C THR A 41 -6.59 -6.14 18.08
N PHE A 42 -7.64 -5.88 17.32
CA PHE A 42 -8.85 -5.22 17.79
C PHE A 42 -10.02 -6.21 17.82
N ASP A 43 -10.77 -6.19 18.90
CA ASP A 43 -12.10 -6.79 18.98
C ASP A 43 -13.15 -5.70 18.80
N GLY A 44 -14.12 -5.93 17.93
CA GLY A 44 -15.14 -4.94 17.62
C GLY A 44 -16.31 -5.51 16.83
N ASP A 45 -17.30 -4.69 16.60
CA ASP A 45 -18.46 -5.06 15.78
C ASP A 45 -18.18 -4.89 14.27
N TRP A 46 -17.10 -5.55 13.84
CA TRP A 46 -16.68 -5.57 12.44
C TRP A 46 -17.71 -6.26 11.52
N PRO A 47 -18.50 -7.25 12.01
CA PRO A 47 -19.61 -7.75 11.20
C PRO A 47 -20.60 -6.68 10.78
N THR A 48 -20.98 -5.78 11.67
CA THR A 48 -21.88 -4.67 11.33
C THR A 48 -21.21 -3.63 10.43
N LEU A 49 -19.95 -3.28 10.73
CA LEU A 49 -19.28 -2.20 10.00
C LEU A 49 -18.78 -2.61 8.62
N PHE A 50 -18.24 -3.83 8.49
CA PHE A 50 -17.55 -4.29 7.29
C PHE A 50 -18.21 -5.52 6.63
N GLU A 51 -19.32 -6.02 7.14
CA GLU A 51 -19.88 -7.31 6.75
C GLU A 51 -18.88 -8.45 6.96
N ALA A 52 -17.96 -8.28 7.91
CA ALA A 52 -16.93 -9.26 8.21
C ALA A 52 -17.54 -10.48 8.92
N ARG A 53 -16.91 -11.65 8.74
CA ARG A 53 -17.34 -12.89 9.41
C ARG A 53 -16.84 -12.99 10.86
N SER A 54 -15.85 -12.17 11.22
CA SER A 54 -15.23 -12.19 12.55
C SER A 54 -15.28 -10.83 13.21
N GLY A 55 -15.43 -10.82 14.54
CA GLY A 55 -15.30 -9.66 15.41
C GLY A 55 -13.87 -9.35 15.82
N THR A 56 -12.87 -10.09 15.32
CA THR A 56 -11.45 -9.90 15.66
C THR A 56 -10.65 -9.64 14.40
N LEU A 57 -9.85 -8.56 14.39
CA LEU A 57 -8.90 -8.26 13.33
C LEU A 57 -7.56 -7.81 13.89
N ARG A 58 -6.48 -8.17 13.19
CA ARG A 58 -5.16 -7.56 13.37
C ARG A 58 -4.99 -6.47 12.32
N SER A 59 -4.53 -5.31 12.77
CA SER A 59 -4.27 -4.14 11.92
C SER A 59 -2.82 -3.71 12.11
N VAL A 60 -2.11 -3.51 11.00
CA VAL A 60 -0.74 -2.99 10.99
C VAL A 60 -0.72 -1.74 10.12
N PHE A 61 -0.38 -0.60 10.70
CA PHE A 61 -0.21 0.66 9.96
C PHE A 61 1.25 0.84 9.58
N LEU A 62 1.48 1.10 8.30
CA LEU A 62 2.81 1.42 7.75
C LEU A 62 2.75 2.77 7.04
N GLY A 63 3.80 3.56 7.21
CA GLY A 63 3.90 4.87 6.57
C GLY A 63 5.15 5.61 6.99
N ASP A 64 5.10 6.92 6.93
CA ASP A 64 6.14 7.82 7.41
C ASP A 64 5.76 8.32 8.81
N PRO A 65 6.58 8.05 9.86
CA PRO A 65 6.31 8.51 11.21
C PRO A 65 6.19 10.04 11.34
N ALA A 66 6.75 10.79 10.40
CA ALA A 66 6.60 12.25 10.33
C ALA A 66 5.25 12.70 9.76
N MET A 67 4.45 11.77 9.20
CA MET A 67 3.17 12.05 8.53
C MET A 67 2.11 11.04 9.01
N LEU A 68 1.56 11.28 10.20
CA LEU A 68 0.61 10.35 10.83
C LEU A 68 -0.82 10.44 10.27
N ASP A 69 -1.17 11.53 9.60
CA ASP A 69 -2.55 11.85 9.20
C ASP A 69 -2.88 11.46 7.75
N ALA A 70 -1.92 10.99 6.98
CA ALA A 70 -2.12 10.64 5.57
C ALA A 70 -1.00 9.71 5.06
N GLY A 71 -1.23 9.09 3.91
CA GLY A 71 -0.21 8.26 3.25
C GLY A 71 0.07 6.94 3.97
N VAL A 72 -0.88 6.43 4.73
CA VAL A 72 -0.75 5.21 5.51
C VAL A 72 -1.28 4.03 4.71
N VAL A 73 -0.55 2.92 4.73
CA VAL A 73 -1.04 1.60 4.29
C VAL A 73 -1.41 0.81 5.54
N GLU A 74 -2.65 0.32 5.59
CA GLU A 74 -3.09 -0.59 6.64
C GLU A 74 -3.13 -2.02 6.10
N LEU A 75 -2.40 -2.93 6.73
CA LEU A 75 -2.52 -4.36 6.48
C LEU A 75 -3.47 -4.97 7.49
N VAL A 76 -4.46 -5.71 7.03
CA VAL A 76 -5.53 -6.25 7.86
C VAL A 76 -5.66 -7.76 7.66
N ALA A 77 -5.82 -8.49 8.76
CA ALA A 77 -6.30 -9.87 8.71
C ALA A 77 -7.41 -10.08 9.73
N PHE A 78 -8.54 -10.57 9.27
CA PHE A 78 -9.64 -11.02 10.13
C PHE A 78 -9.35 -12.43 10.62
N ALA A 79 -9.72 -12.73 11.87
CA ALA A 79 -9.65 -14.08 12.39
C ALA A 79 -10.50 -15.03 11.51
N GLY A 80 -9.93 -16.17 11.15
CA GLY A 80 -10.57 -17.10 10.20
C GLY A 80 -10.34 -16.78 8.72
N GLY A 81 -9.67 -15.67 8.42
CA GLY A 81 -9.34 -15.26 7.05
C GLY A 81 -10.50 -14.64 6.28
N VAL A 82 -10.23 -14.29 5.03
CA VAL A 82 -11.20 -13.78 4.07
C VAL A 82 -11.11 -14.57 2.77
N GLU A 83 -12.11 -14.42 1.91
CA GLU A 83 -12.06 -15.03 0.58
C GLU A 83 -10.99 -14.37 -0.29
N SER A 84 -10.42 -15.16 -1.21
CA SER A 84 -9.49 -14.64 -2.21
C SER A 84 -10.19 -13.60 -3.09
N GLY A 85 -9.48 -12.50 -3.36
CA GLY A 85 -9.94 -11.50 -4.31
C GLY A 85 -9.86 -11.98 -5.77
N PRO A 86 -10.31 -11.17 -6.74
CA PRO A 86 -10.20 -11.50 -8.15
C PRO A 86 -8.73 -11.65 -8.56
N PRO A 87 -8.41 -12.52 -9.54
CA PRO A 87 -7.05 -12.67 -10.02
C PRO A 87 -6.52 -11.35 -10.62
N PRO A 88 -5.20 -11.08 -10.50
CA PRO A 88 -4.58 -9.92 -11.13
C PRO A 88 -4.80 -9.92 -12.65
N GLY A 89 -5.07 -8.74 -13.21
CA GLY A 89 -5.33 -8.60 -14.63
C GLY A 89 -5.26 -7.16 -15.13
N ALA A 90 -5.85 -6.92 -16.29
CA ALA A 90 -5.96 -5.60 -16.87
C ALA A 90 -6.79 -4.65 -15.97
N PRO A 91 -6.64 -3.32 -16.13
CA PRO A 91 -7.45 -2.36 -15.40
C PRO A 91 -8.95 -2.63 -15.54
N ALA A 92 -9.67 -2.51 -14.42
CA ALA A 92 -11.12 -2.64 -14.35
C ALA A 92 -11.69 -1.52 -13.48
N THR A 93 -13.00 -1.30 -13.57
CA THR A 93 -13.68 -0.29 -12.76
C THR A 93 -13.51 -0.58 -11.26
N GLY A 94 -13.24 0.44 -10.48
CA GLY A 94 -13.07 0.38 -9.04
C GLY A 94 -11.63 0.70 -8.62
N PHE A 95 -11.19 0.11 -7.52
CA PHE A 95 -9.83 0.32 -7.03
C PHE A 95 -8.80 -0.16 -8.06
N PHE A 96 -7.82 0.70 -8.36
CA PHE A 96 -6.82 0.42 -9.39
C PHE A 96 -5.45 0.05 -8.80
N LEU A 97 -4.82 0.99 -8.08
CA LEU A 97 -3.45 0.79 -7.59
C LEU A 97 -3.14 1.66 -6.37
N LEU A 98 -2.07 1.32 -5.68
CA LEU A 98 -1.35 2.20 -4.78
C LEU A 98 -0.15 2.80 -5.53
N SER A 99 0.14 4.07 -5.30
CA SER A 99 1.28 4.75 -5.96
C SER A 99 2.22 5.34 -4.92
N PHE A 100 3.54 5.17 -5.15
CA PHE A 100 4.59 5.67 -4.28
C PHE A 100 5.67 6.40 -5.09
N PHE A 101 6.11 7.55 -4.60
CA PHE A 101 7.33 8.17 -5.06
C PHE A 101 8.53 7.50 -4.39
N VAL A 102 9.46 6.98 -5.18
CA VAL A 102 10.63 6.22 -4.72
C VAL A 102 11.81 6.42 -5.67
N ALA A 103 13.00 5.95 -5.28
CA ALA A 103 14.07 5.67 -6.24
C ALA A 103 13.73 4.35 -6.93
N VAL A 104 13.21 4.40 -8.16
CA VAL A 104 12.58 3.25 -8.83
C VAL A 104 13.54 2.08 -8.95
N ASP A 105 14.72 2.27 -9.54
CA ASP A 105 15.63 1.16 -9.81
C ASP A 105 16.20 0.54 -8.52
N ASP A 106 16.49 1.35 -7.51
CA ASP A 106 16.94 0.85 -6.19
C ASP A 106 15.84 0.05 -5.51
N THR A 107 14.60 0.51 -5.60
CA THR A 107 13.44 -0.19 -5.02
C THR A 107 13.20 -1.53 -5.73
N LEU A 108 13.26 -1.55 -7.06
CA LEU A 108 13.14 -2.80 -7.83
C LEU A 108 14.25 -3.80 -7.47
N ALA A 109 15.48 -3.32 -7.27
CA ALA A 109 16.60 -4.18 -6.85
C ALA A 109 16.36 -4.77 -5.44
N ARG A 110 15.87 -3.97 -4.49
CA ARG A 110 15.52 -4.46 -3.14
C ARG A 110 14.40 -5.50 -3.18
N LEU A 111 13.32 -5.22 -3.91
CA LEU A 111 12.20 -6.16 -4.04
C LEU A 111 12.67 -7.50 -4.62
N ARG A 112 13.52 -7.46 -5.64
CA ARG A 112 14.12 -8.68 -6.22
C ARG A 112 14.94 -9.45 -5.19
N ALA A 113 15.79 -8.77 -4.45
CA ALA A 113 16.64 -9.39 -3.42
C ALA A 113 15.80 -10.01 -2.29
N LEU A 114 14.62 -9.49 -2.02
CA LEU A 114 13.66 -9.99 -1.03
C LEU A 114 12.72 -11.07 -1.58
N ASP A 115 12.82 -11.38 -2.87
CA ASP A 115 11.95 -12.33 -3.57
C ASP A 115 10.45 -11.95 -3.44
N VAL A 116 10.16 -10.67 -3.61
CA VAL A 116 8.80 -10.11 -3.65
C VAL A 116 8.65 -9.16 -4.84
N GLY A 117 7.41 -8.77 -5.16
CA GLY A 117 7.12 -7.83 -6.25
C GLY A 117 6.81 -8.49 -7.59
N GLY A 118 6.90 -9.80 -7.69
CA GLY A 118 6.60 -10.56 -8.90
C GLY A 118 7.51 -10.19 -10.07
N THR A 119 6.93 -10.04 -11.27
CA THR A 119 7.63 -9.60 -12.48
C THR A 119 7.34 -8.13 -12.71
N PRO A 120 8.29 -7.23 -12.40
CA PRO A 120 8.09 -5.79 -12.59
C PRO A 120 7.92 -5.43 -14.08
N ARG A 121 7.14 -4.39 -14.34
CA ARG A 121 7.10 -3.70 -15.61
C ARG A 121 7.68 -2.31 -15.39
N ARG A 122 8.58 -1.88 -16.27
CA ARG A 122 9.27 -0.59 -16.16
C ARG A 122 9.26 0.15 -17.49
N ILE A 123 8.95 1.43 -17.43
CA ILE A 123 8.98 2.33 -18.58
C ILE A 123 9.72 3.63 -18.23
N GLU A 124 10.08 4.37 -19.27
CA GLU A 124 10.43 5.78 -19.17
C GLU A 124 9.25 6.59 -19.74
N GLN A 125 8.64 7.42 -18.90
CA GLN A 125 7.55 8.30 -19.31
C GLN A 125 8.07 9.72 -19.48
N ARG A 126 7.69 10.39 -20.56
CA ARG A 126 8.02 11.80 -20.74
C ARG A 126 7.20 12.65 -19.77
N GLY A 127 7.89 13.32 -18.86
CA GLY A 127 7.33 14.31 -17.95
C GLY A 127 7.64 15.74 -18.38
N PRO A 128 7.05 16.75 -17.69
CA PRO A 128 7.30 18.18 -18.02
C PRO A 128 8.76 18.60 -17.92
N ALA A 129 9.53 17.97 -17.03
CA ALA A 129 10.95 18.26 -16.77
C ALA A 129 11.91 17.22 -17.36
N GLY A 130 11.44 16.33 -18.22
CA GLY A 130 12.22 15.27 -18.84
C GLY A 130 11.69 13.87 -18.56
N PRO A 131 12.47 12.81 -18.92
CA PRO A 131 12.06 11.43 -18.68
C PRO A 131 11.90 11.13 -17.19
N VAL A 132 10.83 10.39 -16.84
CA VAL A 132 10.55 9.91 -15.50
C VAL A 132 10.44 8.40 -15.54
N ALA A 133 11.26 7.71 -14.74
CA ALA A 133 11.15 6.28 -14.61
C ALA A 133 9.87 5.92 -13.83
N MET A 134 9.14 4.97 -14.33
CA MET A 134 7.95 4.42 -13.71
C MET A 134 7.98 2.89 -13.77
N ALA A 135 7.47 2.26 -12.76
CA ALA A 135 7.34 0.81 -12.75
C ALA A 135 6.04 0.40 -12.05
N THR A 136 5.58 -0.79 -12.37
CA THR A 136 4.55 -1.47 -11.58
C THR A 136 5.05 -2.82 -11.09
N VAL A 137 4.65 -3.15 -9.88
CA VAL A 137 4.89 -4.44 -9.24
C VAL A 137 3.58 -4.95 -8.66
N ARG A 138 3.54 -6.21 -8.26
CA ARG A 138 2.42 -6.77 -7.48
C ARG A 138 2.89 -7.04 -6.06
N ASP A 139 2.08 -6.66 -5.10
CA ASP A 139 2.30 -7.08 -3.72
C ASP A 139 2.01 -8.60 -3.56
N PRO A 140 2.29 -9.20 -2.40
CA PRO A 140 2.08 -10.64 -2.21
C PRO A 140 0.66 -11.13 -2.41
N ASP A 141 -0.34 -10.27 -2.30
CA ASP A 141 -1.75 -10.60 -2.48
C ASP A 141 -2.31 -10.14 -3.84
N GLY A 142 -1.44 -9.67 -4.74
CA GLY A 142 -1.80 -9.30 -6.10
C GLY A 142 -2.21 -7.83 -6.29
N VAL A 143 -2.11 -7.00 -5.27
CA VAL A 143 -2.39 -5.56 -5.37
C VAL A 143 -1.38 -4.91 -6.30
N LEU A 144 -1.88 -4.13 -7.27
CA LEU A 144 -1.01 -3.38 -8.16
C LEU A 144 -0.41 -2.18 -7.42
N VAL A 145 0.91 -2.06 -7.51
CA VAL A 145 1.67 -0.96 -6.90
C VAL A 145 2.48 -0.26 -7.97
N GLU A 146 2.25 1.04 -8.11
CA GLU A 146 2.98 1.91 -9.02
C GLU A 146 4.14 2.58 -8.27
N LEU A 147 5.30 2.57 -8.89
CA LEU A 147 6.50 3.25 -8.42
C LEU A 147 6.83 4.36 -9.40
N ILE A 148 6.96 5.58 -8.91
CA ILE A 148 7.29 6.76 -9.71
C ILE A 148 8.59 7.34 -9.18
N GLU A 149 9.53 7.65 -10.08
CA GLU A 149 10.81 8.24 -9.67
C GLU A 149 10.60 9.54 -8.91
N ALA A 150 11.09 9.57 -7.68
CA ALA A 150 11.04 10.77 -6.84
C ALA A 150 11.95 11.86 -7.43
N GLY A 151 11.40 13.04 -7.65
CA GLY A 151 12.19 14.22 -8.02
C GLY A 151 13.18 14.59 -6.89
N ARG A 152 14.21 15.36 -7.23
CA ARG A 152 15.25 15.80 -6.26
C ARG A 152 14.68 16.54 -5.04
N ALA A 153 13.47 17.08 -5.13
CA ALA A 153 12.78 17.79 -4.05
C ALA A 153 12.14 16.86 -2.99
N HIS A 154 12.11 15.54 -3.26
CA HIS A 154 11.49 14.55 -2.38
C HIS A 154 12.50 13.57 -1.76
N ARG A 155 13.79 13.91 -1.81
CA ARG A 155 14.88 13.11 -1.18
C ARG A 155 15.25 13.66 0.19
#